data_29234d168bd280bdf63928868021846d
#
_entry.id   29234d168bd280bdf63928868021846d
#
_cell.length_a   1.000
_cell.length_b   1.000
_cell.length_c   1.000
_cell.angle_alpha   90.00
_cell.angle_beta   90.00
_cell.angle_gamma   90.00
#
_symmetry.space_group_name_H-M   'P 1'
#
loop_
_entity.id
_entity.type
_entity.pdbx_description
1 polymer ?
#
loop_
_entity_poly.entity_id
_entity_poly.type
_entity_poly.pdbx_seq_one_letter_code
_entity_poly.pdbx_strand_id
1 'polypeptide(L)'
;MNNNGHRQRLREKYLKGGIEGFLDYEILELFLTYASPRKDCKAKSKELIGKFGSLEGVFNAPKEKLLEIEDMGNASYILIKLFKDIQKYIYKEDKLRGRKISSTKELIEYLNYDMANLQVEVFKIIF
;
A
#
# COMPACT_ATOMS: atom_id res chain seq x y z
N MET A 1 -7.40 -17.76 20.99
CA MET A 1 -7.92 -16.50 20.53
C MET A 1 -8.45 -16.60 19.12
N ASN A 2 -9.60 -16.03 18.87
CA ASN A 2 -10.28 -16.21 17.61
C ASN A 2 -9.96 -15.06 16.63
N ASN A 3 -8.96 -15.29 15.78
CA ASN A 3 -8.57 -14.30 14.77
C ASN A 3 -9.70 -14.08 13.75
N ASN A 4 -10.56 -15.05 13.55
CA ASN A 4 -11.66 -14.91 12.59
C ASN A 4 -12.67 -13.85 13.01
N GLY A 5 -12.99 -13.76 14.29
CA GLY A 5 -13.91 -12.73 14.77
C GLY A 5 -13.35 -11.34 14.59
N HIS A 6 -12.06 -11.16 14.88
CA HIS A 6 -11.41 -9.88 14.72
C HIS A 6 -11.32 -9.46 13.24
N ARG A 7 -10.96 -10.40 12.37
CA ARG A 7 -10.88 -10.14 10.93
C ARG A 7 -12.25 -9.77 10.37
N GLN A 8 -13.27 -10.46 10.81
CA GLN A 8 -14.62 -10.15 10.36
C GLN A 8 -15.05 -8.77 10.80
N ARG A 9 -14.72 -8.36 12.02
CA ARG A 9 -15.02 -7.02 12.49
C ARG A 9 -14.32 -5.93 11.67
N LEU A 10 -13.07 -6.16 11.28
CA LEU A 10 -12.35 -5.24 10.41
C LEU A 10 -13.04 -5.12 9.06
N ARG A 11 -13.45 -6.23 8.50
CA ARG A 11 -14.12 -6.24 7.19
C ARG A 11 -15.47 -5.56 7.26
N GLU A 12 -16.24 -5.82 8.33
CA GLU A 12 -17.53 -5.17 8.52
C GLU A 12 -17.37 -3.66 8.69
N LYS A 13 -16.36 -3.25 9.45
CA LYS A 13 -16.07 -1.83 9.63
C LYS A 13 -15.78 -1.16 8.30
N TYR A 14 -14.99 -1.83 7.47
CA TYR A 14 -14.68 -1.31 6.14
C TYR A 14 -15.92 -1.22 5.25
N LEU A 15 -16.75 -2.25 5.28
CA LEU A 15 -17.98 -2.26 4.47
C LEU A 15 -18.96 -1.17 4.88
N LYS A 16 -18.98 -0.81 6.14
CA LYS A 16 -19.90 0.21 6.63
C LYS A 16 -19.43 1.63 6.36
N GLY A 17 -18.15 1.90 6.55
CA GLY A 17 -17.65 3.27 6.55
C GLY A 17 -16.41 3.51 5.69
N GLY A 18 -15.97 2.52 4.95
CA GLY A 18 -14.74 2.66 4.16
C GLY A 18 -13.52 2.77 5.06
N ILE A 19 -12.50 3.40 4.53
CA ILE A 19 -11.20 3.45 5.17
C ILE A 19 -11.06 4.57 6.21
N GLU A 20 -11.96 5.53 6.19
CA GLU A 20 -11.79 6.77 6.96
C GLU A 20 -11.71 6.59 8.47
N GLY A 21 -12.37 5.61 9.02
CA GLY A 21 -12.33 5.38 10.46
C GLY A 21 -11.17 4.50 10.91
N PHE A 22 -10.25 4.16 10.02
CA PHE A 22 -9.16 3.25 10.33
C PHE A 22 -7.89 3.99 10.72
N LEU A 23 -7.15 3.42 11.67
CA LEU A 23 -5.77 3.81 11.90
C LEU A 23 -4.90 3.17 10.83
N ASP A 24 -3.71 3.73 10.59
CA ASP A 24 -2.82 3.22 9.54
C ASP A 24 -2.54 1.73 9.70
N TYR A 25 -2.24 1.28 10.92
CA TYR A 25 -1.94 -0.14 11.10
C TYR A 25 -3.17 -1.02 10.90
N GLU A 26 -4.37 -0.49 11.13
CA GLU A 26 -5.60 -1.23 10.89
C GLU A 26 -5.86 -1.42 9.40
N ILE A 27 -5.55 -0.41 8.61
CA ILE A 27 -5.64 -0.52 7.15
C ILE A 27 -4.72 -1.63 6.66
N LEU A 28 -3.47 -1.59 7.12
CA LEU A 28 -2.49 -2.59 6.73
C LEU A 28 -2.88 -3.98 7.25
N GLU A 29 -3.41 -4.05 8.46
CA GLU A 29 -3.87 -5.31 9.04
C GLU A 29 -4.95 -5.94 8.18
N LEU A 30 -5.97 -5.17 7.82
CA LEU A 30 -7.04 -5.68 6.95
C LEU A 30 -6.46 -6.19 5.63
N PHE A 31 -5.57 -5.41 5.04
CA PHE A 31 -4.93 -5.75 3.78
C PHE A 31 -4.17 -7.07 3.88
N LEU A 32 -3.36 -7.22 4.92
CA LEU A 32 -2.53 -8.42 5.09
C LEU A 32 -3.32 -9.67 5.46
N THR A 33 -4.54 -9.52 5.98
CA THR A 33 -5.35 -10.72 6.28
C THR A 33 -5.64 -11.55 5.04
N TYR A 34 -5.61 -10.94 3.87
CA TYR A 34 -5.86 -11.66 2.63
C TYR A 34 -4.65 -12.47 2.16
N ALA A 35 -3.46 -12.17 2.69
CA ALA A 35 -2.25 -12.94 2.38
C ALA A 35 -1.87 -13.90 3.50
N SER A 36 -2.40 -13.70 4.70
CA SER A 36 -2.03 -14.49 5.88
C SER A 36 -3.28 -14.93 6.63
N PRO A 37 -4.02 -15.89 6.09
CA PRO A 37 -5.35 -16.22 6.64
C PRO A 37 -5.34 -16.81 8.04
N ARG A 38 -4.21 -17.34 8.51
CA ARG A 38 -4.16 -17.98 9.81
C ARG A 38 -3.26 -17.29 10.82
N LYS A 39 -2.61 -16.19 10.44
CA LYS A 39 -1.67 -15.50 11.32
C LYS A 39 -2.26 -14.20 11.83
N ASP A 40 -1.79 -13.80 13.01
CA ASP A 40 -2.14 -12.52 13.57
C ASP A 40 -1.44 -11.41 12.80
N CYS A 41 -2.23 -10.64 12.05
CA CYS A 41 -1.69 -9.56 11.26
C CYS A 41 -1.56 -8.24 12.01
N LYS A 42 -2.14 -8.16 13.22
CA LYS A 42 -2.12 -6.92 13.99
C LYS A 42 -0.70 -6.56 14.44
N ALA A 43 -0.01 -7.50 15.06
CA ALA A 43 1.35 -7.26 15.53
C ALA A 43 2.29 -6.96 14.37
N LYS A 44 2.17 -7.73 13.29
CA LYS A 44 2.97 -7.52 12.08
C LYS A 44 2.73 -6.13 11.50
N SER A 45 1.47 -5.71 11.43
CA SER A 45 1.12 -4.41 10.87
C SER A 45 1.66 -3.26 11.71
N LYS A 46 1.57 -3.38 13.02
CA LYS A 46 2.15 -2.38 13.91
C LYS A 46 3.66 -2.31 13.77
N GLU A 47 4.31 -3.45 13.64
CA GLU A 47 5.75 -3.51 13.45
C GLU A 47 6.16 -2.82 12.15
N LEU A 48 5.46 -3.11 11.08
CA LEU A 48 5.73 -2.51 9.78
C LEU A 48 5.56 -0.99 9.80
N ILE A 49 4.46 -0.51 10.36
CA ILE A 49 4.23 0.93 10.46
C ILE A 49 5.29 1.58 11.33
N GLY A 50 5.66 0.93 12.44
CA GLY A 50 6.70 1.45 13.33
C GLY A 50 8.06 1.53 12.65
N LYS A 51 8.41 0.51 11.85
CA LYS A 51 9.71 0.47 11.18
C LYS A 51 9.80 1.46 10.03
N PHE A 52 8.75 1.60 9.25
CA PHE A 52 8.77 2.42 8.05
C PHE A 52 8.09 3.77 8.19
N GLY A 53 7.52 4.03 9.35
CA GLY A 53 7.02 5.34 9.72
C GLY A 53 5.59 5.66 9.32
N SER A 54 5.08 5.03 8.27
CA SER A 54 3.74 5.32 7.78
C SER A 54 3.30 4.19 6.85
N LEU A 55 2.02 4.21 6.48
CA LEU A 55 1.51 3.28 5.50
C LEU A 55 2.23 3.45 4.16
N GLU A 56 2.42 4.70 3.74
CA GLU A 56 3.18 4.99 2.53
C GLU A 56 4.60 4.42 2.61
N GLY A 57 5.25 4.57 3.75
CA GLY A 57 6.59 4.04 3.96
C GLY A 57 6.66 2.53 3.79
N VAL A 58 5.63 1.81 4.23
CA VAL A 58 5.56 0.36 4.07
C VAL A 58 5.49 -0.01 2.60
N PHE A 59 4.61 0.62 1.84
CA PHE A 59 4.45 0.29 0.43
C PHE A 59 5.61 0.75 -0.44
N ASN A 60 6.39 1.69 0.04
CA ASN A 60 7.59 2.16 -0.66
C ASN A 60 8.88 1.47 -0.19
N ALA A 61 8.80 0.60 0.79
CA ALA A 61 9.98 -0.02 1.36
C ALA A 61 10.66 -0.97 0.37
N PRO A 62 12.01 -1.04 0.36
CA PRO A 62 12.71 -1.96 -0.51
C PRO A 62 12.53 -3.41 -0.04
N LYS A 63 12.70 -4.34 -0.97
CA LYS A 63 12.53 -5.76 -0.72
C LYS A 63 13.32 -6.24 0.49
N GLU A 64 14.58 -5.85 0.56
CA GLU A 64 15.47 -6.31 1.62
C GLU A 64 14.95 -5.90 3.01
N LYS A 65 14.44 -4.69 3.10
CA LYS A 65 13.92 -4.18 4.37
C LYS A 65 12.62 -4.84 4.77
N LEU A 66 11.74 -5.11 3.80
CA LEU A 66 10.49 -5.81 4.07
C LEU A 66 10.74 -7.23 4.55
N LEU A 67 11.68 -7.91 3.92
CA LEU A 67 11.98 -9.30 4.26
C LEU A 67 12.72 -9.44 5.59
N GLU A 68 13.23 -8.36 6.17
CA GLU A 68 13.78 -8.37 7.52
C GLU A 68 12.70 -8.52 8.59
N ILE A 69 11.45 -8.27 8.24
CA ILE A 69 10.35 -8.41 9.20
C ILE A 69 10.08 -9.89 9.44
N GLU A 70 10.08 -10.30 10.70
CA GLU A 70 9.80 -11.67 11.06
C GLU A 70 8.42 -12.09 10.57
N ASP A 71 8.32 -13.29 10.04
CA ASP A 71 7.08 -13.84 9.50
C ASP A 71 6.46 -13.04 8.35
N MET A 72 7.28 -12.29 7.62
CA MET A 72 6.77 -11.57 6.46
C MET A 72 6.15 -12.55 5.44
N GLY A 73 6.89 -13.58 5.06
CA GLY A 73 6.43 -14.54 4.08
C GLY A 73 6.33 -13.97 2.67
N ASN A 74 6.36 -14.87 1.70
CA ASN A 74 6.30 -14.45 0.30
C ASN A 74 4.94 -13.85 -0.07
N ALA A 75 3.85 -14.41 0.46
CA ALA A 75 2.51 -13.94 0.10
C ALA A 75 2.30 -12.48 0.54
N SER A 76 2.69 -12.14 1.76
CA SER A 76 2.57 -10.77 2.24
C SER A 76 3.47 -9.81 1.48
N TYR A 77 4.70 -10.23 1.22
CA TYR A 77 5.63 -9.42 0.44
C TYR A 77 5.09 -9.15 -0.95
N ILE A 78 4.63 -10.20 -1.64
CA ILE A 78 4.08 -10.07 -2.99
C ILE A 78 2.87 -9.15 -2.98
N LEU A 79 1.98 -9.30 -2.00
CA LEU A 79 0.79 -8.46 -1.92
C LEU A 79 1.15 -6.99 -1.79
N ILE A 80 2.10 -6.66 -0.92
CA ILE A 80 2.52 -5.28 -0.71
C ILE A 80 3.13 -4.71 -2.00
N LYS A 81 4.02 -5.44 -2.63
CA LYS A 81 4.67 -4.96 -3.85
C LYS A 81 3.69 -4.89 -5.01
N LEU A 82 2.81 -5.88 -5.13
CA LEU A 82 1.83 -5.92 -6.20
C LEU A 82 0.88 -4.72 -6.13
N PHE A 83 0.45 -4.36 -4.93
CA PHE A 83 -0.43 -3.20 -4.77
C PHE A 83 0.23 -1.94 -5.33
N LYS A 84 1.49 -1.72 -4.98
CA LYS A 84 2.22 -0.56 -5.48
C LYS A 84 2.38 -0.61 -6.99
N ASP A 85 2.72 -1.78 -7.52
CA ASP A 85 2.92 -1.95 -8.95
C ASP A 85 1.63 -1.75 -9.75
N ILE A 86 0.50 -2.21 -9.20
CA ILE A 86 -0.80 -2.00 -9.86
C ILE A 86 -1.11 -0.51 -9.96
N GLN A 87 -0.86 0.24 -8.90
CA GLN A 87 -1.10 1.68 -8.93
C GLN A 87 -0.29 2.36 -10.04
N LYS A 88 0.98 2.00 -10.14
CA LYS A 88 1.84 2.54 -11.20
C LYS A 88 1.38 2.14 -12.58
N TYR A 89 0.97 0.90 -12.72
CA TYR A 89 0.48 0.40 -13.99
C TYR A 89 -0.77 1.15 -14.45
N ILE A 90 -1.69 1.40 -13.53
CA ILE A 90 -2.92 2.13 -13.85
C ILE A 90 -2.59 3.56 -14.30
N TYR A 91 -1.64 4.22 -13.65
CA TYR A 91 -1.20 5.55 -14.07
C TYR A 91 -0.65 5.54 -15.49
N LYS A 92 0.17 4.54 -15.81
CA LYS A 92 0.72 4.40 -17.15
C LYS A 92 -0.37 4.19 -18.18
N GLU A 93 -1.36 3.34 -17.89
CA GLU A 93 -2.46 3.10 -18.79
C GLU A 93 -3.24 4.36 -19.12
N ASP A 94 -3.57 5.13 -18.09
CA ASP A 94 -4.29 6.38 -18.27
C ASP A 94 -3.53 7.33 -19.18
N LYS A 95 -2.23 7.41 -19.00
CA LYS A 95 -1.39 8.27 -19.80
C LYS A 95 -1.31 7.79 -21.25
N LEU A 96 -1.16 6.48 -21.46
CA LEU A 96 -1.05 5.90 -22.79
C LEU A 96 -2.36 5.99 -23.58
N ARG A 97 -3.50 6.01 -22.91
CA ARG A 97 -4.80 6.17 -23.56
C ARG A 97 -5.08 7.59 -24.00
N GLY A 98 -4.10 8.47 -23.92
CA GLY A 98 -4.27 9.84 -24.32
C GLY A 98 -4.86 10.74 -23.27
N ARG A 99 -4.95 10.28 -22.04
CA ARG A 99 -5.35 11.13 -20.94
C ARG A 99 -4.22 12.11 -20.67
N LYS A 100 -4.47 13.37 -20.92
CA LYS A 100 -3.45 14.38 -20.79
C LYS A 100 -3.49 14.99 -19.40
N ILE A 101 -2.32 15.32 -18.87
CA ILE A 101 -2.23 16.16 -17.71
C ILE A 101 -2.55 17.56 -18.18
N SER A 102 -3.78 18.01 -17.97
CA SER A 102 -4.27 19.24 -18.57
C SER A 102 -4.13 20.46 -17.67
N SER A 103 -3.71 20.28 -16.42
CA SER A 103 -3.61 21.36 -15.48
C SER A 103 -2.41 21.18 -14.56
N THR A 104 -1.97 22.30 -13.98
CA THR A 104 -0.89 22.27 -12.98
C THR A 104 -1.25 21.38 -11.81
N LYS A 105 -2.52 21.38 -11.41
CA LYS A 105 -2.98 20.55 -10.32
C LYS A 105 -2.78 19.06 -10.60
N GLU A 106 -3.19 18.61 -11.78
CA GLU A 106 -3.00 17.23 -12.18
C GLU A 106 -1.52 16.85 -12.24
N LEU A 107 -0.69 17.75 -12.72
CA LEU A 107 0.74 17.53 -12.77
C LEU A 107 1.32 17.36 -11.38
N ILE A 108 0.93 18.20 -10.45
CA ILE A 108 1.40 18.13 -9.08
C ILE A 108 0.95 16.83 -8.43
N GLU A 109 -0.29 16.43 -8.64
CA GLU A 109 -0.79 15.16 -8.12
C GLU A 109 0.00 13.98 -8.66
N TYR A 110 0.30 14.00 -9.94
CA TYR A 110 1.08 12.95 -10.57
C TYR A 110 2.49 12.87 -9.97
N LEU A 111 3.14 14.01 -9.81
CA LEU A 111 4.47 14.08 -9.23
C LEU A 111 4.48 13.57 -7.79
N ASN A 112 3.50 13.99 -7.00
CA ASN A 112 3.40 13.57 -5.61
C ASN A 112 3.17 12.08 -5.48
N TYR A 113 2.36 11.50 -6.38
CA TYR A 113 2.06 10.08 -6.34
C TYR A 113 3.32 9.22 -6.44
N ASP A 114 4.25 9.61 -7.30
CA ASP A 114 5.40 8.78 -7.61
C ASP A 114 6.72 9.29 -7.06
N MET A 115 6.70 10.45 -6.41
CA MET A 115 7.90 11.17 -6.04
C MET A 115 8.81 10.41 -5.09
N ALA A 116 8.23 9.70 -4.11
CA ALA A 116 9.01 9.02 -3.09
C ALA A 116 9.89 7.90 -3.67
N ASN A 117 9.45 7.32 -4.79
CA ASN A 117 10.13 6.17 -5.35
C ASN A 117 10.87 6.45 -6.64
N LEU A 118 10.35 7.30 -7.48
CA LEU A 118 10.76 7.40 -8.86
C LEU A 118 10.99 8.82 -9.31
N GLN A 119 11.56 9.67 -8.44
CA GLN A 119 11.79 11.07 -8.78
C GLN A 119 12.46 11.25 -10.15
N VAL A 120 13.54 10.52 -10.38
CA VAL A 120 14.27 10.63 -11.64
C VAL A 120 13.43 10.11 -12.80
N GLU A 121 12.76 9.01 -12.61
CA GLU A 121 11.94 8.43 -13.67
C GLU A 121 10.69 9.24 -13.95
N VAL A 122 10.13 9.87 -12.93
CA VAL A 122 9.00 10.77 -13.12
C VAL A 122 9.40 11.94 -14.01
N PHE A 123 10.55 12.52 -13.78
CA PHE A 123 11.05 13.60 -14.65
C PHE A 123 11.26 13.11 -16.07
N LYS A 124 11.75 11.91 -16.26
CA LYS A 124 11.91 11.34 -17.60
C LYS A 124 10.58 11.18 -18.33
N ILE A 125 9.53 10.83 -17.60
CA ILE A 125 8.21 10.65 -18.18
C ILE A 125 7.59 11.99 -18.57
N ILE A 126 7.80 13.00 -17.76
CA ILE A 126 7.18 14.31 -17.96
C ILE A 126 7.93 15.14 -19.00
N PHE A 127 9.22 15.06 -19.01
CA PHE A 127 10.10 15.79 -19.91
C PHE A 127 10.77 14.87 -20.92
#